data_ad5d2d31c696149df1c7516745ac5f51
#
_entry.id   ad5d2d31c696149df1c7516745ac5f51
#
_cell.length_a   1.000
_cell.length_b   1.000
_cell.length_c   1.000
_cell.angle_alpha   90.00
_cell.angle_beta   90.00
_cell.angle_gamma   90.00
#
_symmetry.space_group_name_H-M   'P 1'
#
loop_
_entity.id
_entity.type
_entity.pdbx_description
1 polymer ?
#
loop_
_entity_poly.entity_id
_entity_poly.type
_entity_poly.pdbx_seq_one_letter_code
_entity_poly.pdbx_strand_id
1 'polypeptide(L)'
;DLERSYSDLTAWFSNTAAVSQSSEWSDGPISSPIYYSEVVDNADFAMGTGEDGRKNINKSLGLNFDIQVNDELALNFDYHDSSAETGANSPNGTSSLITMASFNKVGQTIITGSEMPIMVLNLNSGGEENRPLYANDMIITGSVFRNDASEMNIEQTTMSGTWDFADNASIDFGVQMSDVDNRSVSN
;
A
#
# COMPACT_ATOMS: atom_id res chain seq x y z
N ASP A 1 -6.96 -10.55 -9.16
CA ASP A 1 -6.21 -11.01 -7.97
C ASP A 1 -4.81 -10.41 -8.01
N LEU A 2 -4.40 -9.80 -6.92
CA LEU A 2 -3.04 -9.28 -6.75
C LEU A 2 -2.42 -9.94 -5.53
N GLU A 3 -1.37 -10.70 -5.76
CA GLU A 3 -0.56 -11.31 -4.72
C GLU A 3 0.88 -10.81 -4.87
N ARG A 4 1.46 -10.34 -3.79
CA ARG A 4 2.86 -9.89 -3.73
C ARG A 4 3.53 -10.50 -2.52
N SER A 5 4.72 -11.03 -2.77
CA SER A 5 5.65 -11.44 -1.72
C SER A 5 6.90 -10.56 -1.80
N TYR A 6 7.34 -10.03 -0.68
CA TYR A 6 8.53 -9.20 -0.63
C TYR A 6 9.36 -9.51 0.62
N SER A 7 10.65 -9.19 0.51
CA SER A 7 11.56 -9.21 1.66
C SER A 7 12.05 -7.79 1.90
N ASP A 8 11.95 -7.34 3.12
CA ASP A 8 12.42 -6.04 3.54
C ASP A 8 13.66 -6.19 4.41
N LEU A 9 14.65 -5.34 4.14
CA LEU A 9 15.87 -5.25 4.90
C LEU A 9 15.94 -3.87 5.55
N THR A 10 15.76 -3.84 6.87
CA THR A 10 15.81 -2.61 7.64
C THR A 10 17.06 -2.56 8.50
N ALA A 11 17.88 -1.54 8.28
CA ALA A 11 19.04 -1.23 9.12
C ALA A 11 18.70 -0.06 10.04
N TRP A 12 18.90 -0.26 11.34
CA TRP A 12 18.75 0.77 12.34
C TRP A 12 20.11 1.38 12.65
N PHE A 13 20.18 2.70 12.59
CA PHE A 13 21.36 3.44 13.07
C PHE A 13 21.35 3.43 14.58
N SER A 14 22.45 2.96 15.16
CA SER A 14 22.61 3.04 16.62
C SER A 14 22.92 4.47 17.02
N ASN A 15 22.10 5.04 17.87
CA ASN A 15 22.37 6.30 18.54
C ASN A 15 23.35 6.16 19.72
N THR A 16 23.75 4.96 20.03
CA THR A 16 24.68 4.75 21.11
C THR A 16 26.06 5.15 20.64
N ALA A 17 26.41 6.18 21.14
CA ALA A 17 27.67 6.82 21.31
C ALA A 17 28.93 6.06 20.95
N ALA A 18 29.86 6.83 20.51
CA ALA A 18 31.27 6.59 20.62
C ALA A 18 31.80 5.59 19.62
N VAL A 19 31.45 5.80 18.41
CA VAL A 19 32.03 5.00 17.39
C VAL A 19 32.52 5.90 16.28
N SER A 20 33.62 5.59 15.68
CA SER A 20 34.14 6.36 14.55
C SER A 20 33.11 6.31 13.43
N GLN A 21 32.45 7.43 13.23
CA GLN A 21 31.50 7.62 12.14
C GLN A 21 32.17 8.45 11.06
N SER A 22 32.01 8.06 9.82
CA SER A 22 32.46 8.82 8.67
C SER A 22 31.27 9.01 7.74
N SER A 23 31.06 10.25 7.28
CA SER A 23 29.99 10.58 6.34
C SER A 23 30.48 11.58 5.31
N GLU A 24 30.04 11.36 4.08
CA GLU A 24 30.10 12.33 3.01
C GLU A 24 28.66 12.76 2.67
N TRP A 25 28.50 14.02 2.29
CA TRP A 25 27.20 14.61 2.07
C TRP A 25 27.06 15.11 0.64
N SER A 26 25.87 15.00 0.10
CA SER A 26 25.54 15.58 -1.19
C SER A 26 25.51 17.11 -1.11
N ASP A 27 25.84 17.76 -2.21
CA ASP A 27 25.67 19.20 -2.38
C ASP A 27 24.19 19.57 -2.65
N GLY A 28 23.81 20.79 -2.32
CA GLY A 28 22.52 21.34 -2.66
C GLY A 28 21.77 21.94 -1.46
N PRO A 29 20.56 22.45 -1.68
CA PRO A 29 19.75 23.07 -0.62
C PRO A 29 19.24 22.07 0.43
N ILE A 30 19.16 20.80 0.07
CA ILE A 30 18.88 19.69 0.98
C ILE A 30 20.07 18.73 0.85
N SER A 31 20.86 18.67 1.91
CA SER A 31 22.02 17.77 1.97
C SER A 31 21.60 16.44 2.59
N SER A 32 22.03 15.34 1.98
CA SER A 32 21.83 13.98 2.47
C SER A 32 23.15 13.21 2.47
N PRO A 33 23.34 12.24 3.37
CA PRO A 33 24.54 11.42 3.37
C PRO A 33 24.57 10.56 2.10
N ILE A 34 25.68 10.62 1.36
CA ILE A 34 25.97 9.74 0.23
C ILE A 34 26.86 8.57 0.64
N TYR A 35 27.58 8.72 1.71
CA TYR A 35 28.38 7.70 2.35
C TYR A 35 28.23 7.82 3.86
N TYR A 36 27.91 6.74 4.53
CA TYR A 36 27.85 6.67 5.98
C TYR A 36 28.49 5.38 6.46
N SER A 37 29.36 5.44 7.43
CA SER A 37 29.97 4.28 8.06
C SER A 37 29.95 4.41 9.57
N GLU A 38 29.55 3.35 10.24
CA GLU A 38 29.60 3.27 11.70
C GLU A 38 30.19 1.94 12.15
N VAL A 39 30.77 1.97 13.34
CA VAL A 39 31.17 0.80 14.11
C VAL A 39 30.33 0.79 15.37
N VAL A 40 29.74 -0.30 15.73
CA VAL A 40 28.85 -0.45 16.87
C VAL A 40 29.22 -1.70 17.67
N ASP A 41 28.75 -1.80 18.90
CA ASP A 41 28.98 -2.97 19.74
C ASP A 41 27.70 -3.81 19.82
N ASN A 42 27.71 -4.93 19.08
CA ASN A 42 26.61 -5.90 19.07
C ASN A 42 25.22 -5.30 18.86
N ALA A 43 25.10 -4.42 17.89
CA ALA A 43 23.84 -3.78 17.57
C ALA A 43 22.88 -4.73 16.84
N ASP A 44 21.62 -4.36 16.86
CA ASP A 44 20.58 -5.06 16.13
C ASP A 44 20.73 -4.90 14.62
N PHE A 45 20.42 -5.98 13.93
CA PHE A 45 20.21 -6.02 12.49
C PHE A 45 18.92 -6.77 12.23
N ALA A 46 17.92 -6.08 11.73
CA ALA A 46 16.59 -6.62 11.49
C ALA A 46 16.30 -6.81 10.00
N MET A 47 15.60 -7.86 9.68
CA MET A 47 15.02 -8.11 8.36
C MET A 47 13.59 -8.62 8.52
N GLY A 48 12.79 -8.46 7.48
CA GLY A 48 11.43 -8.95 7.46
C GLY A 48 11.08 -9.60 6.14
N THR A 49 10.14 -10.51 6.20
CA THR A 49 9.47 -11.05 5.01
C THR A 49 7.98 -10.80 5.12
N GLY A 50 7.40 -10.24 4.06
CA GLY A 50 5.99 -9.92 4.01
C GLY A 50 5.30 -10.56 2.81
N GLU A 51 4.01 -10.75 2.97
CA GLU A 51 3.10 -11.24 1.94
C GLU A 51 1.86 -10.37 1.94
N ASP A 52 1.46 -9.89 0.77
CA ASP A 52 0.19 -9.22 0.53
C ASP A 52 -0.67 -10.09 -0.39
N GLY A 53 -1.79 -10.55 0.14
CA GLY A 53 -2.76 -11.35 -0.59
C GLY A 53 -4.13 -10.70 -0.54
N ARG A 54 -4.51 -9.96 -1.59
CA ARG A 54 -5.80 -9.27 -1.69
C ARG A 54 -6.56 -9.68 -2.93
N LYS A 55 -7.86 -9.82 -2.78
CA LYS A 55 -8.79 -10.03 -3.88
C LYS A 55 -9.78 -8.88 -3.93
N ASN A 56 -9.88 -8.27 -5.12
CA ASN A 56 -10.85 -7.23 -5.40
C ASN A 56 -11.87 -7.77 -6.42
N ILE A 57 -13.14 -7.61 -6.13
CA ILE A 57 -14.24 -7.99 -6.99
C ILE A 57 -15.08 -6.74 -7.24
N ASN A 58 -15.26 -6.39 -8.51
CA ASN A 58 -16.14 -5.32 -8.92
C ASN A 58 -17.22 -5.89 -9.83
N LYS A 59 -18.45 -5.50 -9.58
CA LYS A 59 -19.62 -5.84 -10.40
C LYS A 59 -20.36 -4.56 -10.72
N SER A 60 -20.89 -4.46 -11.91
CA SER A 60 -21.68 -3.30 -12.32
C SER A 60 -22.74 -3.73 -13.33
N LEU A 61 -23.93 -3.23 -13.15
CA LEU A 61 -25.04 -3.34 -14.08
C LEU A 61 -25.61 -1.94 -14.34
N GLY A 62 -25.78 -1.59 -15.59
CA GLY A 62 -26.41 -0.35 -15.99
C GLY A 62 -27.52 -0.60 -17.01
N LEU A 63 -28.61 0.11 -16.89
CA LEU A 63 -29.69 0.13 -17.85
C LEU A 63 -30.05 1.58 -18.15
N ASN A 64 -30.13 1.90 -19.43
CA ASN A 64 -30.52 3.23 -19.87
C ASN A 64 -31.63 3.11 -20.93
N PHE A 65 -32.65 3.93 -20.81
CA PHE A 65 -33.78 4.02 -21.75
C PHE A 65 -34.02 5.47 -22.12
N ASP A 66 -33.93 5.76 -23.43
CA ASP A 66 -34.32 7.03 -24.02
C ASP A 66 -35.68 6.84 -24.73
N ILE A 67 -36.67 7.63 -24.35
CA ILE A 67 -38.00 7.55 -24.87
C ILE A 67 -38.41 8.90 -25.46
N GLN A 68 -38.60 8.96 -26.77
CA GLN A 68 -39.24 10.08 -27.43
C GLN A 68 -40.77 9.88 -27.35
N VAL A 69 -41.43 10.57 -26.44
CA VAL A 69 -42.89 10.42 -26.23
C VAL A 69 -43.65 11.05 -27.38
N ASN A 70 -43.23 12.24 -27.82
CA ASN A 70 -43.72 12.95 -28.98
C ASN A 70 -42.65 13.98 -29.43
N ASP A 71 -42.97 14.83 -30.39
CA ASP A 71 -42.06 15.84 -30.94
C ASP A 71 -41.61 16.88 -29.89
N GLU A 72 -42.34 17.01 -28.79
CA GLU A 72 -42.14 18.03 -27.76
C GLU A 72 -41.55 17.46 -26.46
N LEU A 73 -41.64 16.14 -26.22
CA LEU A 73 -41.28 15.52 -24.94
C LEU A 73 -40.34 14.32 -25.13
N ALA A 74 -39.16 14.44 -24.56
CA ALA A 74 -38.21 13.36 -24.43
C ALA A 74 -38.00 13.01 -22.95
N LEU A 75 -37.90 11.72 -22.65
CA LEU A 75 -37.63 11.19 -21.30
C LEU A 75 -36.40 10.26 -21.34
N ASN A 76 -35.59 10.35 -20.31
CA ASN A 76 -34.51 9.43 -20.08
C ASN A 76 -34.69 8.74 -18.71
N PHE A 77 -34.45 7.47 -18.67
CA PHE A 77 -34.41 6.67 -17.45
C PHE A 77 -33.04 5.96 -17.41
N ASP A 78 -32.31 6.15 -16.33
CA ASP A 78 -31.04 5.50 -16.08
C ASP A 78 -31.08 4.78 -14.73
N TYR A 79 -30.65 3.52 -14.74
CA TYR A 79 -30.48 2.70 -13.55
C TYR A 79 -29.08 2.15 -13.53
N HIS A 80 -28.40 2.30 -12.39
CA HIS A 80 -27.08 1.79 -12.15
C HIS A 80 -27.02 1.06 -10.80
N ASP A 81 -26.48 -0.16 -10.84
CA ASP A 81 -26.20 -0.97 -9.66
C ASP A 81 -24.76 -1.45 -9.73
N SER A 82 -24.00 -1.18 -8.69
CA SER A 82 -22.60 -1.60 -8.63
C SER A 82 -22.18 -2.00 -7.23
N SER A 83 -21.28 -2.97 -7.18
CA SER A 83 -20.63 -3.39 -5.94
C SER A 83 -19.13 -3.52 -6.11
N ALA A 84 -18.40 -3.18 -5.06
CA ALA A 84 -16.97 -3.38 -4.94
C ALA A 84 -16.65 -4.08 -3.62
N GLU A 85 -15.97 -5.20 -3.69
CA GLU A 85 -15.55 -5.99 -2.54
C GLU A 85 -14.03 -6.14 -2.52
N THR A 86 -13.42 -5.99 -1.37
CA THR A 86 -12.02 -6.29 -1.12
C THR A 86 -11.89 -7.19 0.09
N GLY A 87 -11.05 -8.22 -0.01
CA GLY A 87 -10.81 -9.14 1.10
C GLY A 87 -9.53 -9.92 0.94
N ALA A 88 -9.29 -10.84 1.88
CA ALA A 88 -8.13 -11.70 1.85
C ALA A 88 -8.15 -12.72 0.71
N ASN A 89 -6.99 -12.93 0.10
CA ASN A 89 -6.73 -13.96 -0.90
C ASN A 89 -5.55 -14.87 -0.50
N SER A 90 -5.24 -14.92 0.77
CA SER A 90 -4.18 -15.73 1.34
C SER A 90 -4.63 -16.33 2.67
N PRO A 91 -4.10 -17.48 3.08
CA PRO A 91 -4.40 -18.06 4.38
C PRO A 91 -3.87 -17.21 5.55
N ASN A 92 -2.97 -16.26 5.26
CA ASN A 92 -2.33 -15.38 6.23
C ASN A 92 -3.05 -14.01 6.34
N GLY A 93 -4.22 -13.87 5.74
CA GLY A 93 -4.99 -12.61 5.72
C GLY A 93 -4.68 -11.74 4.50
N THR A 94 -4.99 -10.45 4.59
CA THR A 94 -4.73 -9.47 3.52
C THR A 94 -3.28 -9.02 3.46
N SER A 95 -2.61 -9.04 4.60
CA SER A 95 -1.15 -8.85 4.63
C SER A 95 -0.55 -9.50 5.87
N SER A 96 0.67 -9.96 5.74
CA SER A 96 1.45 -10.52 6.83
C SER A 96 2.90 -10.05 6.76
N LEU A 97 3.51 -9.88 7.92
CA LEU A 97 4.92 -9.56 8.07
C LEU A 97 5.50 -10.38 9.22
N ILE A 98 6.59 -11.06 8.97
CA ILE A 98 7.39 -11.73 10.01
C ILE A 98 8.75 -11.04 10.03
N THR A 99 9.14 -10.55 11.20
CA THR A 99 10.42 -9.88 11.41
C THR A 99 11.38 -10.77 12.21
N MET A 100 12.64 -10.68 11.83
CA MET A 100 13.75 -11.41 12.45
C MET A 100 14.87 -10.42 12.75
N ALA A 101 15.62 -10.66 13.80
CA ALA A 101 16.77 -9.85 14.17
C ALA A 101 17.98 -10.70 14.53
N SER A 102 19.16 -10.10 14.37
CA SER A 102 20.42 -10.61 14.85
C SER A 102 21.11 -9.49 15.62
N PHE A 103 21.63 -9.77 16.81
CA PHE A 103 22.28 -8.78 17.67
C PHE A 103 23.81 -8.87 17.62
N ASN A 104 24.34 -9.21 16.48
CA ASN A 104 25.78 -9.41 16.27
C ASN A 104 26.37 -8.43 15.24
N LYS A 105 25.67 -7.36 14.90
CA LYS A 105 26.19 -6.30 14.05
C LYS A 105 27.24 -5.48 14.81
N VAL A 106 28.45 -5.42 14.25
CA VAL A 106 29.57 -4.62 14.78
C VAL A 106 29.90 -3.41 13.91
N GLY A 107 29.26 -3.28 12.78
CA GLY A 107 29.40 -2.12 11.93
C GLY A 107 28.53 -2.20 10.69
N GLN A 108 28.36 -1.05 10.06
CA GLN A 108 27.72 -0.98 8.74
C GLN A 108 28.24 0.19 7.94
N THR A 109 28.20 0.04 6.63
CA THR A 109 28.48 1.11 5.67
C THR A 109 27.32 1.20 4.70
N ILE A 110 26.78 2.40 4.50
CA ILE A 110 25.72 2.68 3.55
C ILE A 110 26.22 3.69 2.53
N ILE A 111 26.04 3.39 1.26
CA ILE A 111 26.39 4.24 0.12
C ILE A 111 25.12 4.51 -0.67
N THR A 112 24.68 5.76 -0.70
CA THR A 112 23.46 6.20 -1.37
C THR A 112 23.70 7.00 -2.65
N GLY A 113 24.94 7.32 -2.96
CA GLY A 113 25.32 8.10 -4.15
C GLY A 113 25.26 7.33 -5.49
N SER A 114 24.84 6.06 -5.47
CA SER A 114 24.67 5.23 -6.67
C SER A 114 23.18 5.04 -7.00
N GLU A 115 22.89 4.57 -8.22
CA GLU A 115 21.52 4.30 -8.67
C GLU A 115 20.77 3.35 -7.72
N MET A 116 21.46 2.39 -7.14
CA MET A 116 20.95 1.52 -6.08
C MET A 116 21.75 1.73 -4.82
N PRO A 117 21.12 1.99 -3.67
CA PRO A 117 21.81 2.05 -2.40
C PRO A 117 22.52 0.73 -2.08
N ILE A 118 23.74 0.83 -1.59
CA ILE A 118 24.56 -0.32 -1.18
C ILE A 118 24.68 -0.29 0.33
N MET A 119 24.38 -1.40 0.97
CA MET A 119 24.61 -1.59 2.40
C MET A 119 25.57 -2.77 2.62
N VAL A 120 26.63 -2.51 3.35
CA VAL A 120 27.58 -3.52 3.80
C VAL A 120 27.48 -3.65 5.31
N LEU A 121 27.26 -4.86 5.77
CA LEU A 121 27.16 -5.19 7.20
C LEU A 121 28.43 -5.90 7.65
N ASN A 122 28.96 -5.48 8.79
CA ASN A 122 29.99 -6.17 9.49
C ASN A 122 29.38 -6.90 10.69
N LEU A 123 29.50 -8.19 10.70
CA LEU A 123 28.92 -9.07 11.72
C LEU A 123 30.03 -9.78 12.50
N ASN A 124 29.87 -9.87 13.80
CA ASN A 124 30.70 -10.67 14.67
C ASN A 124 29.86 -11.76 15.33
N SER A 125 29.86 -12.93 14.76
CA SER A 125 29.07 -14.04 15.26
C SER A 125 29.98 -15.19 15.68
N GLY A 126 29.86 -15.59 16.94
CA GLY A 126 30.67 -16.69 17.50
C GLY A 126 32.17 -16.40 17.58
N GLY A 127 32.58 -15.12 17.59
CA GLY A 127 33.95 -14.70 17.64
C GLY A 127 34.65 -14.63 16.27
N GLU A 128 33.95 -14.86 15.19
CA GLU A 128 34.48 -14.74 13.81
C GLU A 128 33.97 -13.41 13.20
N GLU A 129 34.92 -12.52 12.91
CA GLU A 129 34.64 -11.26 12.23
C GLU A 129 34.26 -11.49 10.76
N ASN A 130 33.26 -10.76 10.29
CA ASN A 130 32.82 -10.73 8.89
C ASN A 130 32.40 -12.09 8.31
N ARG A 131 32.00 -13.03 9.15
CA ARG A 131 31.42 -14.24 8.62
C ARG A 131 29.98 -13.99 8.08
N PRO A 132 29.52 -14.74 7.08
CA PRO A 132 28.15 -14.63 6.59
C PRO A 132 27.11 -14.89 7.69
N LEU A 133 25.98 -14.21 7.58
CA LEU A 133 24.81 -14.45 8.43
C LEU A 133 24.20 -15.81 8.09
N TYR A 134 23.96 -16.62 9.10
CA TYR A 134 23.28 -17.90 8.97
C TYR A 134 21.91 -17.84 9.67
N ALA A 135 20.99 -18.73 9.29
CA ALA A 135 19.67 -18.79 9.88
C ALA A 135 19.67 -18.95 11.42
N ASN A 136 20.69 -19.64 11.95
CA ASN A 136 20.85 -19.83 13.40
C ASN A 136 21.25 -18.55 14.17
N ASP A 137 21.66 -17.51 13.46
CA ASP A 137 22.01 -16.23 14.07
C ASP A 137 20.79 -15.34 14.24
N MET A 138 19.67 -15.72 13.62
CA MET A 138 18.46 -14.94 13.59
C MET A 138 17.44 -15.48 14.60
N ILE A 139 16.77 -14.54 15.26
CA ILE A 139 15.60 -14.83 16.08
C ILE A 139 14.38 -14.10 15.54
N ILE A 140 13.23 -14.72 15.63
CA ILE A 140 11.96 -14.06 15.28
C ILE A 140 11.66 -13.03 16.36
N THR A 141 11.52 -11.77 15.96
CA THR A 141 11.28 -10.65 16.89
C THR A 141 9.85 -10.16 16.86
N GLY A 142 9.10 -10.49 15.83
CA GLY A 142 7.69 -10.13 15.76
C GLY A 142 6.99 -10.71 14.54
N SER A 143 5.67 -10.62 14.58
CA SER A 143 4.82 -10.91 13.44
C SER A 143 3.59 -10.03 13.49
N VAL A 144 3.11 -9.63 12.32
CA VAL A 144 1.85 -8.91 12.14
C VAL A 144 1.06 -9.63 11.07
N PHE A 145 -0.16 -9.98 11.39
CA PHE A 145 -1.14 -10.52 10.44
C PHE A 145 -2.33 -9.58 10.43
N ARG A 146 -2.73 -9.14 9.26
CA ARG A 146 -3.86 -8.23 9.05
C ARG A 146 -4.88 -8.89 8.17
N ASN A 147 -6.14 -8.68 8.51
CA ASN A 147 -7.25 -9.11 7.70
C ASN A 147 -8.23 -7.95 7.55
N ASP A 148 -8.12 -7.26 6.44
CA ASP A 148 -8.96 -6.13 6.10
C ASP A 148 -9.99 -6.58 5.07
N ALA A 149 -11.23 -6.18 5.25
CA ALA A 149 -12.29 -6.37 4.28
C ALA A 149 -13.08 -5.08 4.11
N SER A 150 -13.47 -4.78 2.90
CA SER A 150 -14.38 -3.68 2.61
C SER A 150 -15.38 -4.08 1.55
N GLU A 151 -16.58 -3.57 1.67
CA GLU A 151 -17.68 -3.73 0.73
C GLU A 151 -18.34 -2.37 0.51
N MET A 152 -18.61 -2.05 -0.73
CA MET A 152 -19.32 -0.84 -1.12
C MET A 152 -20.39 -1.23 -2.15
N ASN A 153 -21.63 -0.85 -1.90
CA ASN A 153 -22.73 -1.03 -2.81
C ASN A 153 -23.31 0.34 -3.18
N ILE A 154 -23.57 0.56 -4.44
CA ILE A 154 -24.16 1.80 -4.96
C ILE A 154 -25.31 1.41 -5.86
N GLU A 155 -26.51 1.85 -5.51
CA GLU A 155 -27.69 1.80 -6.35
C GLU A 155 -28.12 3.22 -6.69
N GLN A 156 -28.31 3.50 -7.97
CA GLN A 156 -28.70 4.82 -8.45
C GLN A 156 -29.77 4.71 -9.50
N THR A 157 -30.79 5.51 -9.34
CA THR A 157 -31.87 5.67 -10.33
C THR A 157 -31.99 7.14 -10.68
N THR A 158 -31.94 7.45 -11.96
CA THR A 158 -32.14 8.79 -12.48
C THR A 158 -33.30 8.79 -13.49
N MET A 159 -34.18 9.74 -13.36
CA MET A 159 -35.20 10.05 -14.36
C MET A 159 -35.06 11.50 -14.75
N SER A 160 -34.97 11.78 -16.03
CA SER A 160 -34.88 13.14 -16.55
C SER A 160 -35.73 13.29 -17.81
N GLY A 161 -36.02 14.50 -18.16
CA GLY A 161 -36.75 14.79 -19.39
C GLY A 161 -36.60 16.23 -19.83
N THR A 162 -36.82 16.42 -21.10
CA THR A 162 -36.88 17.74 -21.75
C THR A 162 -38.25 17.91 -22.36
N TRP A 163 -38.92 19.02 -22.07
CA TRP A 163 -40.20 19.38 -22.64
C TRP A 163 -40.09 20.73 -23.36
N ASP A 164 -40.22 20.68 -24.68
CA ASP A 164 -40.30 21.83 -25.55
C ASP A 164 -41.76 22.32 -25.63
N PHE A 165 -42.12 23.28 -24.79
CA PHE A 165 -43.51 23.74 -24.68
C PHE A 165 -43.84 24.94 -25.61
N ALA A 166 -42.81 25.51 -26.30
CA ALA A 166 -42.95 26.54 -27.30
C ALA A 166 -41.76 26.52 -28.27
N ASP A 167 -41.89 27.14 -29.43
CA ASP A 167 -40.85 27.17 -30.48
C ASP A 167 -39.47 27.63 -30.01
N ASN A 168 -39.40 28.35 -28.90
CA ASN A 168 -38.14 28.91 -28.37
C ASN A 168 -38.01 28.76 -26.84
N ALA A 169 -38.77 27.84 -26.25
CA ALA A 169 -38.73 27.62 -24.81
C ALA A 169 -38.85 26.13 -24.47
N SER A 170 -37.93 25.65 -23.64
CA SER A 170 -37.89 24.29 -23.10
C SER A 170 -37.69 24.29 -21.59
N ILE A 171 -38.08 23.22 -20.97
CA ILE A 171 -37.83 22.90 -19.56
C ILE A 171 -37.12 21.56 -19.48
N ASP A 172 -35.95 21.54 -18.85
CA ASP A 172 -35.30 20.32 -18.40
C ASP A 172 -35.65 20.03 -16.94
N PHE A 173 -36.05 18.83 -16.68
CA PHE A 173 -36.44 18.37 -15.34
C PHE A 173 -35.84 17.00 -15.05
N GLY A 174 -35.63 16.69 -13.78
CA GLY A 174 -35.15 15.37 -13.39
C GLY A 174 -35.17 15.16 -11.89
N VAL A 175 -35.09 13.90 -11.55
CA VAL A 175 -34.93 13.42 -10.18
C VAL A 175 -33.89 12.30 -10.18
N GLN A 176 -33.04 12.31 -9.16
CA GLN A 176 -32.07 11.26 -8.93
C GLN A 176 -32.25 10.76 -7.49
N MET A 177 -32.20 9.46 -7.36
CA MET A 177 -32.12 8.75 -6.08
C MET A 177 -30.87 7.91 -6.06
N SER A 178 -30.12 7.99 -4.97
CA SER A 178 -28.90 7.19 -4.78
C SER A 178 -28.92 6.59 -3.39
N ASP A 179 -28.63 5.31 -3.32
CA ASP A 179 -28.36 4.59 -2.09
C ASP A 179 -26.92 4.11 -2.10
N VAL A 180 -26.18 4.39 -1.02
CA VAL A 180 -24.77 4.03 -0.89
C VAL A 180 -24.56 3.36 0.46
N ASP A 181 -24.26 2.07 0.41
CA ASP A 181 -23.86 1.30 1.59
C ASP A 181 -22.37 1.02 1.55
N ASN A 182 -21.68 1.32 2.64
CA ASN A 182 -20.24 1.10 2.77
C ASN A 182 -19.95 0.45 4.11
N ARG A 183 -19.25 -0.67 4.06
CA ARG A 183 -18.79 -1.42 5.22
C ARG A 183 -17.30 -1.68 5.14
N SER A 184 -16.58 -1.39 6.22
CA SER A 184 -15.15 -1.67 6.35
C SER A 184 -14.88 -2.36 7.68
N VAL A 185 -14.04 -3.38 7.63
CA VAL A 185 -13.60 -4.15 8.81
C VAL A 185 -12.09 -4.33 8.71
N SER A 186 -11.42 -4.10 9.83
CA SER A 186 -9.97 -4.30 9.97
C SER A 186 -9.69 -4.99 11.29
N ASN A 187 -8.74 -5.96 11.27
CA ASN A 187 -8.30 -6.70 12.45
C ASN A 187 -6.78 -6.87 12.45
#